data_e93585c4e574b902f7b1c96771176d2a
#
_entry.id   e93585c4e574b902f7b1c96771176d2a
#
_cell.length_a   1.000
_cell.length_b   1.000
_cell.length_c   1.000
_cell.angle_alpha   90.00
_cell.angle_beta   90.00
_cell.angle_gamma   90.00
#
_symmetry.space_group_name_H-M   'P 1'
#
loop_
_entity.id
_entity.type
_entity.pdbx_description
1 polymer ?
#
loop_
_entity_poly.entity_id
_entity_poly.type
_entity_poly.pdbx_seq_one_letter_code
_entity_poly.pdbx_strand_id
1 'polypeptide(L)'
;MSWLHDNPHIHSVRAVACDLNAQARGKRVPRRFAHKLEDEGTRFPFSVLNLDIWGEDIEDSPLVFDTGDADGILLPTDRGYVPMPWLETPTALLPLWMFHDDGRPFAGDPRHALNAVVARYTAKGLTPVVATELEFYLIDDSRRVLRVPPSPRSGKRRAGAETLAMRQLDAF
;
A
#
# COMPACT_ATOMS: atom_id res chain seq x y z
N MET A 1 5.76 -23.03 -7.29
CA MET A 1 7.03 -22.24 -7.29
C MET A 1 6.69 -20.81 -6.95
N SER A 2 7.49 -20.15 -6.13
CA SER A 2 7.24 -18.76 -5.75
C SER A 2 7.34 -17.85 -6.99
N TRP A 3 6.45 -16.83 -7.08
CA TRP A 3 6.50 -15.78 -8.12
C TRP A 3 7.90 -15.18 -8.28
N LEU A 4 8.65 -15.07 -7.19
CA LEU A 4 10.03 -14.58 -7.20
C LEU A 4 10.98 -15.48 -8.01
N HIS A 5 10.69 -16.78 -8.11
CA HIS A 5 11.51 -17.67 -8.95
C HIS A 5 11.43 -17.25 -10.41
N ASP A 6 10.24 -16.92 -10.89
CA ASP A 6 10.00 -16.52 -12.28
C ASP A 6 10.42 -15.06 -12.54
N ASN A 7 10.70 -14.29 -11.47
CA ASN A 7 11.13 -12.89 -11.54
C ASN A 7 12.51 -12.69 -10.90
N PRO A 8 13.59 -13.26 -11.49
CA PRO A 8 14.93 -13.25 -10.89
C PRO A 8 15.57 -11.86 -10.80
N HIS A 9 15.07 -10.89 -11.56
CA HIS A 9 15.54 -9.50 -11.58
C HIS A 9 15.13 -8.71 -10.33
N ILE A 10 14.12 -9.17 -9.58
CA ILE A 10 13.70 -8.50 -8.35
C ILE A 10 14.77 -8.65 -7.26
N HIS A 11 15.22 -7.54 -6.71
CA HIS A 11 16.28 -7.49 -5.70
C HIS A 11 15.76 -7.37 -4.28
N SER A 12 14.59 -6.73 -4.12
CA SER A 12 13.98 -6.52 -2.81
C SER A 12 12.48 -6.63 -2.85
N VAL A 13 11.88 -6.90 -1.68
CA VAL A 13 10.44 -6.94 -1.46
C VAL A 13 10.08 -5.89 -0.42
N ARG A 14 9.04 -5.10 -0.69
CA ARG A 14 8.37 -4.26 0.31
C ARG A 14 7.16 -5.02 0.81
N ALA A 15 7.28 -5.57 2.01
CA ALA A 15 6.20 -6.26 2.71
C ALA A 15 5.41 -5.22 3.51
N VAL A 16 4.16 -4.97 3.16
CA VAL A 16 3.39 -3.84 3.68
C VAL A 16 1.94 -4.17 3.99
N ALA A 17 1.41 -3.57 5.06
CA ALA A 17 -0.02 -3.40 5.30
C ALA A 17 -0.38 -1.91 5.19
N CYS A 18 -1.62 -1.59 4.89
CA CYS A 18 -2.09 -0.20 4.83
C CYS A 18 -2.64 0.21 6.20
N ASP A 19 -2.26 1.39 6.66
CA ASP A 19 -2.87 2.01 7.84
C ASP A 19 -4.20 2.71 7.51
N LEU A 20 -4.84 3.30 8.51
CA LEU A 20 -6.11 4.04 8.36
C LEU A 20 -5.98 5.29 7.50
N ASN A 21 -4.76 5.80 7.30
CA ASN A 21 -4.47 6.95 6.45
C ASN A 21 -4.08 6.53 5.02
N ALA A 22 -4.31 5.27 4.64
CA ALA A 22 -3.92 4.67 3.37
C ALA A 22 -2.39 4.66 3.10
N GLN A 23 -1.57 4.83 4.15
CA GLN A 23 -0.12 4.73 4.04
C GLN A 23 0.31 3.27 4.09
N ALA A 24 1.24 2.91 3.22
CA ALA A 24 1.85 1.58 3.22
C ALA A 24 2.94 1.48 4.30
N ARG A 25 2.62 0.84 5.41
CA ARG A 25 3.53 0.60 6.53
C ARG A 25 4.18 -0.76 6.39
N GLY A 26 5.50 -0.83 6.53
CA GLY A 26 6.14 -2.13 6.34
C GLY A 26 7.66 -2.14 6.36
N LYS A 27 8.20 -3.26 5.91
CA LYS A 27 9.64 -3.53 5.88
C LYS A 27 10.12 -3.78 4.45
N ARG A 28 11.34 -3.34 4.16
CA ARG A 28 12.06 -3.77 2.97
C ARG A 28 12.87 -5.02 3.32
N VAL A 29 12.62 -6.09 2.59
CA VAL A 29 13.28 -7.38 2.79
C VAL A 29 14.09 -7.71 1.53
N PRO A 30 15.39 -8.00 1.64
CA PRO A 30 16.17 -8.50 0.53
C PRO A 30 15.56 -9.79 -0.04
N ARG A 31 15.59 -9.94 -1.38
CA ARG A 31 15.01 -11.09 -2.07
C ARG A 31 15.35 -12.44 -1.42
N ARG A 32 16.60 -12.65 -1.02
CA ARG A 32 17.04 -13.91 -0.42
C ARG A 32 16.32 -14.32 0.86
N PHE A 33 15.65 -13.39 1.52
CA PHE A 33 14.87 -13.63 2.74
C PHE A 33 13.36 -13.56 2.52
N ALA A 34 12.90 -13.28 1.29
CA ALA A 34 11.47 -13.07 1.01
C ALA A 34 10.64 -14.36 1.20
N HIS A 35 11.25 -15.55 1.06
CA HIS A 35 10.59 -16.82 1.35
C HIS A 35 10.03 -16.87 2.79
N LYS A 36 10.70 -16.24 3.75
CA LYS A 36 10.20 -16.18 5.13
C LYS A 36 8.87 -15.42 5.25
N LEU A 37 8.67 -14.42 4.39
CA LEU A 37 7.39 -13.70 4.35
C LEU A 37 6.25 -14.57 3.83
N GLU A 38 6.55 -15.48 2.90
CA GLU A 38 5.57 -16.41 2.33
C GLU A 38 5.20 -17.52 3.34
N ASP A 39 6.20 -18.02 4.07
CA ASP A 39 6.06 -19.19 4.94
C ASP A 39 5.60 -18.79 6.36
N GLU A 40 6.16 -17.73 6.92
CA GLU A 40 6.02 -17.34 8.32
C GLU A 40 5.34 -15.97 8.51
N GLY A 41 5.25 -15.19 7.43
CA GLY A 41 4.82 -13.80 7.51
C GLY A 41 5.86 -12.90 8.17
N THR A 42 5.39 -11.84 8.80
CA THR A 42 6.22 -10.93 9.62
C THR A 42 5.40 -10.39 10.79
N ARG A 43 6.06 -9.70 11.72
CA ARG A 43 5.38 -9.10 12.87
C ARG A 43 5.57 -7.58 12.88
N PHE A 44 4.48 -6.89 13.25
CA PHE A 44 4.45 -5.47 13.56
C PHE A 44 3.52 -5.22 14.74
N PRO A 45 3.77 -4.16 15.52
CA PRO A 45 2.80 -3.70 16.50
C PRO A 45 1.45 -3.38 15.86
N PHE A 46 0.36 -3.66 16.58
CA PHE A 46 -0.99 -3.31 16.12
C PHE A 46 -1.14 -1.80 15.92
N SER A 47 -0.46 -0.99 16.72
CA SER A 47 -0.45 0.47 16.65
C SER A 47 -0.03 0.99 15.26
N VAL A 48 0.88 0.31 14.58
CA VAL A 48 1.41 0.73 13.24
C VAL A 48 0.31 0.95 12.20
N LEU A 49 -0.82 0.25 12.30
CA LEU A 49 -1.95 0.45 11.38
C LEU A 49 -2.93 1.54 11.85
N ASN A 50 -2.72 2.10 13.02
CA ASN A 50 -3.61 3.09 13.67
C ASN A 50 -2.86 4.36 14.06
N LEU A 51 -1.81 4.71 13.34
CA LEU A 51 -1.06 5.95 13.52
C LEU A 51 -1.88 7.16 13.04
N ASP A 52 -1.50 8.34 13.50
CA ASP A 52 -2.02 9.59 12.97
C ASP A 52 -1.52 9.88 11.54
N ILE A 53 -1.95 11.00 10.93
CA ILE A 53 -1.54 11.39 9.57
C ILE A 53 -0.05 11.71 9.44
N TRP A 54 0.64 11.96 10.54
CA TRP A 54 2.08 12.26 10.59
C TRP A 54 2.91 10.99 10.81
N GLY A 55 2.25 9.88 11.18
CA GLY A 55 2.88 8.60 11.45
C GLY A 55 3.34 8.45 12.90
N GLU A 56 2.73 9.19 13.81
CA GLU A 56 2.96 9.13 15.24
C GLU A 56 1.85 8.34 15.95
N ASP A 57 2.15 7.80 17.11
CA ASP A 57 1.17 7.13 17.94
C ASP A 57 0.10 8.12 18.41
N ILE A 58 -1.16 7.69 18.35
CA ILE A 58 -2.27 8.48 18.88
C ILE A 58 -2.17 8.50 20.39
N GLU A 59 -2.22 9.70 20.98
CA GLU A 59 -2.23 9.90 22.42
C GLU A 59 -3.36 9.08 23.07
N ASP A 60 -3.06 8.41 24.16
CA ASP A 60 -3.98 7.50 24.89
C ASP A 60 -4.48 6.29 24.07
N SER A 61 -3.80 5.92 22.99
CA SER A 61 -4.17 4.74 22.22
C SER A 61 -4.09 3.46 23.06
N PRO A 62 -5.18 2.69 23.21
CA PRO A 62 -5.14 1.44 23.97
C PRO A 62 -4.24 0.39 23.31
N LEU A 63 -3.97 0.51 22.02
CA LEU A 63 -3.04 -0.39 21.30
C LEU A 63 -1.59 -0.22 21.74
N VAL A 64 -1.21 0.97 22.19
CA VAL A 64 0.13 1.26 22.68
C VAL A 64 0.18 1.09 24.20
N PHE A 65 -0.71 1.77 24.92
CA PHE A 65 -0.58 1.96 26.37
C PHE A 65 -1.18 0.80 27.17
N ASP A 66 -2.32 0.23 26.73
CA ASP A 66 -2.98 -0.87 27.47
C ASP A 66 -2.39 -2.24 27.16
N THR A 67 -1.92 -2.45 25.92
CA THR A 67 -1.41 -3.74 25.45
C THR A 67 0.11 -3.83 25.45
N GLY A 68 0.82 -2.74 25.78
CA GLY A 68 2.28 -2.68 25.73
C GLY A 68 2.81 -2.78 24.29
N ASP A 69 2.10 -2.21 23.33
CA ASP A 69 2.43 -2.20 21.92
C ASP A 69 2.63 -3.61 21.32
N ALA A 70 1.67 -4.49 21.66
CA ALA A 70 1.74 -5.90 21.24
C ALA A 70 1.79 -6.06 19.72
N ASP A 71 2.55 -7.05 19.28
CA ASP A 71 2.68 -7.41 17.87
C ASP A 71 1.49 -8.24 17.36
N GLY A 72 1.06 -7.92 16.13
CA GLY A 72 0.24 -8.82 15.31
C GLY A 72 1.09 -9.61 14.32
N ILE A 73 0.49 -10.64 13.73
CA ILE A 73 1.07 -11.42 12.63
C ILE A 73 0.57 -10.83 11.31
N LEU A 74 1.48 -10.55 10.38
CA LEU A 74 1.15 -10.13 9.04
C LEU A 74 1.45 -11.25 8.05
N LEU A 75 0.40 -11.66 7.33
CA LEU A 75 0.47 -12.71 6.32
C LEU A 75 0.19 -12.14 4.93
N PRO A 76 0.77 -12.74 3.87
CA PRO A 76 0.48 -12.32 2.50
C PRO A 76 -1.01 -12.37 2.16
N THR A 77 -1.46 -11.38 1.40
CA THR A 77 -2.80 -11.40 0.80
C THR A 77 -2.82 -12.28 -0.45
N ASP A 78 -4.02 -12.68 -0.91
CA ASP A 78 -4.21 -13.44 -2.16
C ASP A 78 -3.73 -12.68 -3.41
N ARG A 79 -3.49 -11.37 -3.29
CA ARG A 79 -2.94 -10.56 -4.37
C ARG A 79 -1.53 -11.00 -4.77
N GLY A 80 -0.76 -11.54 -3.84
CA GLY A 80 0.63 -11.91 -4.06
C GLY A 80 1.53 -10.71 -4.38
N TYR A 81 2.64 -10.96 -5.07
CA TYR A 81 3.60 -9.92 -5.42
C TYR A 81 3.12 -9.00 -6.53
N VAL A 82 3.37 -7.70 -6.36
CA VAL A 82 3.07 -6.65 -7.35
C VAL A 82 4.38 -5.96 -7.74
N PRO A 83 4.80 -6.00 -9.02
CA PRO A 83 5.98 -5.27 -9.47
C PRO A 83 5.89 -3.78 -9.22
N MET A 84 7.02 -3.15 -8.89
CA MET A 84 7.16 -1.71 -8.71
C MET A 84 8.15 -1.14 -9.74
N PRO A 85 7.77 -1.05 -11.04
CA PRO A 85 8.69 -0.73 -12.14
C PRO A 85 9.22 0.72 -12.11
N TRP A 86 8.58 1.60 -11.33
CA TRP A 86 8.98 3.01 -11.17
C TRP A 86 10.16 3.22 -10.21
N LEU A 87 10.63 2.15 -9.56
CA LEU A 87 11.78 2.23 -8.66
C LEU A 87 13.07 1.87 -9.41
N GLU A 88 14.13 2.63 -9.17
CA GLU A 88 15.46 2.34 -9.75
C GLU A 88 15.96 0.95 -9.39
N THR A 89 15.80 0.54 -8.14
CA THR A 89 16.11 -0.83 -7.72
C THR A 89 14.90 -1.72 -7.98
N PRO A 90 15.02 -2.77 -8.80
CA PRO A 90 13.93 -3.69 -9.07
C PRO A 90 13.33 -4.27 -7.79
N THR A 91 12.11 -3.90 -7.54
CA THR A 91 11.40 -4.17 -6.28
C THR A 91 10.01 -4.70 -6.56
N ALA A 92 9.51 -5.58 -5.69
CA ALA A 92 8.12 -5.97 -5.66
C ALA A 92 7.47 -5.54 -4.33
N LEU A 93 6.18 -5.21 -4.40
CA LEU A 93 5.32 -5.03 -3.23
C LEU A 93 4.69 -6.38 -2.88
N LEU A 94 4.67 -6.72 -1.60
CA LEU A 94 3.88 -7.83 -1.06
C LEU A 94 2.87 -7.26 -0.07
N PRO A 95 1.60 -7.13 -0.47
CA PRO A 95 0.54 -6.69 0.44
C PRO A 95 0.27 -7.75 1.51
N LEU A 96 0.11 -7.30 2.73
CA LEU A 96 -0.12 -8.14 3.90
C LEU A 96 -1.45 -7.80 4.58
N TRP A 97 -1.99 -8.77 5.34
CA TRP A 97 -3.12 -8.62 6.28
C TRP A 97 -2.61 -8.84 7.69
N MET A 98 -3.17 -8.12 8.65
CA MET A 98 -2.79 -8.26 10.06
C MET A 98 -3.79 -9.12 10.83
N PHE A 99 -3.24 -10.03 11.64
CA PHE A 99 -4.00 -10.99 12.46
C PHE A 99 -3.49 -10.96 13.90
N HIS A 100 -4.35 -11.39 14.82
CA HIS A 100 -3.95 -11.78 16.17
C HIS A 100 -3.24 -13.13 16.16
N ASP A 101 -2.52 -13.47 17.24
CA ASP A 101 -1.80 -14.75 17.38
C ASP A 101 -2.73 -15.97 17.31
N ASP A 102 -4.01 -15.81 17.63
CA ASP A 102 -5.04 -16.86 17.53
C ASP A 102 -5.66 -16.96 16.12
N GLY A 103 -5.15 -16.23 15.15
CA GLY A 103 -5.61 -16.22 13.76
C GLY A 103 -6.82 -15.33 13.49
N ARG A 104 -7.38 -14.65 14.49
CA ARG A 104 -8.48 -13.71 14.26
C ARG A 104 -7.97 -12.49 13.48
N PRO A 105 -8.75 -11.99 12.48
CA PRO A 105 -8.45 -10.75 11.80
C PRO A 105 -8.34 -9.57 12.77
N PHE A 106 -7.33 -8.73 12.59
CA PHE A 106 -7.24 -7.48 13.35
C PHE A 106 -8.24 -6.45 12.81
N ALA A 107 -9.17 -6.01 13.66
CA ALA A 107 -10.26 -5.12 13.26
C ALA A 107 -9.78 -3.71 12.83
N GLY A 108 -8.57 -3.31 13.25
CA GLY A 108 -7.94 -2.04 12.85
C GLY A 108 -7.25 -2.10 11.48
N ASP A 109 -7.20 -3.26 10.82
CA ASP A 109 -6.71 -3.37 9.44
C ASP A 109 -7.82 -3.02 8.45
N PRO A 110 -7.69 -1.93 7.66
CA PRO A 110 -8.71 -1.50 6.70
C PRO A 110 -9.09 -2.56 5.66
N ARG A 111 -8.17 -3.45 5.31
CA ARG A 111 -8.46 -4.55 4.37
C ARG A 111 -9.40 -5.58 4.96
N HIS A 112 -9.27 -5.88 6.25
CA HIS A 112 -10.23 -6.77 6.92
C HIS A 112 -11.61 -6.14 7.01
N ALA A 113 -11.69 -4.83 7.25
CA ALA A 113 -12.97 -4.10 7.25
C ALA A 113 -13.64 -4.17 5.86
N LEU A 114 -12.88 -3.92 4.79
CA LEU A 114 -13.37 -4.05 3.42
C LEU A 114 -13.82 -5.49 3.12
N ASN A 115 -13.02 -6.48 3.48
CA ASN A 115 -13.34 -7.89 3.25
C ASN A 115 -14.62 -8.31 3.97
N ALA A 116 -14.83 -7.84 5.19
CA ALA A 116 -16.05 -8.11 5.94
C ALA A 116 -17.31 -7.52 5.25
N VAL A 117 -17.19 -6.35 4.63
CA VAL A 117 -18.28 -5.75 3.84
C VAL A 117 -18.52 -6.56 2.57
N VAL A 118 -17.47 -6.90 1.80
CA VAL A 118 -17.57 -7.72 0.58
C VAL A 118 -18.23 -9.06 0.88
N ALA A 119 -17.85 -9.73 1.97
CA ALA A 119 -18.43 -11.01 2.38
C ALA A 119 -19.96 -10.92 2.60
N ARG A 120 -20.48 -9.78 3.09
CA ARG A 120 -21.93 -9.56 3.24
C ARG A 120 -22.66 -9.48 1.90
N TYR A 121 -22.03 -8.95 0.85
CA TYR A 121 -22.58 -8.97 -0.51
C TYR A 121 -22.55 -10.39 -1.07
N THR A 122 -21.42 -11.07 -0.97
CA THR A 122 -21.23 -12.43 -1.48
C THR A 122 -22.22 -13.40 -0.83
N ALA A 123 -22.49 -13.26 0.47
CA ALA A 123 -23.48 -14.09 1.18
C ALA A 123 -24.91 -13.92 0.64
N LYS A 124 -25.19 -12.83 -0.09
CA LYS A 124 -26.47 -12.58 -0.77
C LYS A 124 -26.45 -12.93 -2.25
N GLY A 125 -25.38 -13.54 -2.75
CA GLY A 125 -25.19 -13.83 -4.17
C GLY A 125 -24.88 -12.59 -5.03
N LEU A 126 -24.45 -11.50 -4.42
CA LEU A 126 -24.13 -10.25 -5.08
C LEU A 126 -22.61 -10.07 -5.19
N THR A 127 -22.14 -9.55 -6.31
CA THR A 127 -20.74 -9.16 -6.52
C THR A 127 -20.66 -7.64 -6.57
N PRO A 128 -19.98 -6.98 -5.61
CA PRO A 128 -19.76 -5.55 -5.68
C PRO A 128 -18.78 -5.22 -6.83
N VAL A 129 -19.16 -4.24 -7.64
CA VAL A 129 -18.29 -3.69 -8.69
C VAL A 129 -18.06 -2.23 -8.35
N VAL A 130 -16.78 -1.86 -8.20
CA VAL A 130 -16.37 -0.51 -7.83
C VAL A 130 -15.30 0.00 -8.76
N ALA A 131 -15.26 1.30 -8.96
CA ALA A 131 -14.18 2.02 -9.60
C ALA A 131 -13.65 3.08 -8.62
N THR A 132 -12.37 3.38 -8.71
CA THR A 132 -11.76 4.48 -7.96
C THR A 132 -11.53 5.66 -8.90
N GLU A 133 -11.83 6.86 -8.43
CA GLU A 133 -11.49 8.12 -9.08
C GLU A 133 -10.33 8.76 -8.32
N LEU A 134 -9.28 9.15 -9.03
CA LEU A 134 -8.10 9.76 -8.45
C LEU A 134 -7.95 11.18 -9.00
N GLU A 135 -7.98 12.16 -8.11
CA GLU A 135 -7.71 13.56 -8.43
C GLU A 135 -6.35 13.97 -7.87
N PHE A 136 -5.52 14.54 -8.73
CA PHE A 136 -4.18 14.95 -8.33
C PHE A 136 -3.64 16.07 -9.21
N TYR A 137 -2.65 16.79 -8.69
CA TYR A 137 -1.89 17.77 -9.44
C TYR A 137 -0.52 17.21 -9.79
N LEU A 138 -0.11 17.36 -11.05
CA LEU A 138 1.27 17.17 -11.45
C LEU A 138 2.07 18.41 -11.14
N ILE A 139 3.23 18.24 -10.55
CA ILE A 139 4.18 19.32 -10.24
C ILE A 139 5.55 18.99 -10.81
N ASP A 140 6.26 20.04 -11.27
CA ASP A 140 7.67 19.93 -11.65
C ASP A 140 8.53 20.25 -10.42
N ASP A 141 9.13 19.24 -9.82
CA ASP A 141 10.01 19.32 -8.66
C ASP A 141 11.51 19.40 -9.03
N SER A 142 11.83 19.48 -10.32
CA SER A 142 13.23 19.58 -10.81
C SER A 142 13.98 20.82 -10.29
N ARG A 143 13.28 21.74 -9.65
CA ARG A 143 13.80 22.99 -9.07
C ARG A 143 13.30 23.19 -7.64
N ARG A 144 14.02 24.06 -6.91
CA ARG A 144 13.70 24.41 -5.52
C ARG A 144 12.30 25.02 -5.30
N VAL A 145 11.67 25.55 -6.36
CA VAL A 145 10.32 26.10 -6.34
C VAL A 145 9.42 25.22 -7.19
N LEU A 146 8.36 24.68 -6.60
CA LEU A 146 7.35 23.89 -7.29
C LEU A 146 6.70 24.69 -8.41
N ARG A 147 6.56 24.10 -9.57
CA ARG A 147 6.01 24.73 -10.76
C ARG A 147 5.04 23.80 -11.47
N VAL A 148 4.15 24.37 -12.25
CA VAL A 148 3.35 23.63 -13.21
C VAL A 148 4.30 22.98 -14.24
N PRO A 149 4.18 21.68 -14.53
CA PRO A 149 5.00 21.02 -15.53
C PRO A 149 4.74 21.57 -16.93
N PRO A 150 5.67 21.41 -17.88
CA PRO A 150 5.39 21.74 -19.27
C PRO A 150 4.26 20.86 -19.80
N SER A 151 3.47 21.40 -20.72
CA SER A 151 2.42 20.62 -21.39
C SER A 151 3.04 19.45 -22.18
N PRO A 152 2.57 18.23 -22.00
CA PRO A 152 3.08 17.07 -22.72
C PRO A 152 2.89 17.19 -24.24
N ARG A 153 1.90 17.97 -24.70
CA ARG A 153 1.64 18.19 -26.13
C ARG A 153 2.53 19.24 -26.77
N SER A 154 2.87 20.30 -26.07
CA SER A 154 3.55 21.46 -26.65
C SER A 154 4.97 21.65 -26.11
N GLY A 155 5.34 20.94 -25.03
CA GLY A 155 6.60 21.17 -24.29
C GLY A 155 6.72 22.56 -23.67
N LYS A 156 5.71 23.41 -23.83
CA LYS A 156 5.68 24.78 -23.28
C LYS A 156 4.97 24.84 -21.94
N ARG A 157 5.49 25.63 -21.01
CA ARG A 157 4.80 25.90 -19.74
C ARG A 157 3.66 26.89 -19.99
N ARG A 158 2.51 26.60 -19.39
CA ARG A 158 1.38 27.53 -19.34
C ARG A 158 1.35 28.25 -18.01
N ALA A 159 0.78 29.45 -18.00
CA ALA A 159 0.46 30.16 -16.78
C ALA A 159 -0.84 29.55 -16.21
N GLY A 160 -0.77 28.88 -15.05
CA GLY A 160 -1.90 28.27 -14.37
C GLY A 160 -1.95 26.74 -14.46
N ALA A 161 -2.89 26.14 -13.73
CA ALA A 161 -3.16 24.70 -13.75
C ALA A 161 -3.85 24.29 -15.05
N GLU A 162 -3.45 23.16 -15.61
CA GLU A 162 -4.06 22.59 -16.80
C GLU A 162 -4.78 21.29 -16.42
N THR A 163 -6.06 21.20 -16.71
CA THR A 163 -6.83 19.98 -16.55
C THR A 163 -6.57 19.06 -17.74
N LEU A 164 -6.10 17.86 -17.49
CA LEU A 164 -5.90 16.83 -18.49
C LEU A 164 -7.11 15.90 -18.47
N ALA A 165 -7.79 15.73 -19.62
CA ALA A 165 -8.80 14.69 -19.76
C ALA A 165 -8.12 13.32 -19.87
N MET A 166 -8.81 12.24 -19.42
CA MET A 166 -8.28 10.88 -19.40
C MET A 166 -7.66 10.45 -20.74
N ARG A 167 -8.32 10.77 -21.87
CA ARG A 167 -7.80 10.53 -23.23
C ARG A 167 -6.51 11.27 -23.59
N GLN A 168 -6.08 12.20 -22.75
CA GLN A 168 -4.82 12.91 -22.91
C GLN A 168 -3.69 12.26 -22.13
N LEU A 169 -4.04 11.43 -21.13
CA LEU A 169 -3.10 10.62 -20.36
C LEU A 169 -2.66 9.36 -21.13
N ASP A 170 -3.52 8.86 -22.02
CA ASP A 170 -3.22 7.71 -22.89
C ASP A 170 -2.12 8.00 -23.93
N ALA A 171 -1.66 9.24 -24.02
CA ALA A 171 -0.61 9.68 -24.95
C ALA A 171 0.79 9.76 -24.33
N PHE A 172 1.00 9.17 -23.11
CA PHE A 172 2.28 9.09 -22.43
C PHE A 172 2.90 7.70 -22.47
#